data_90bba6abff1a4772b3ca85dbf7c5bea4
#
_entry.id   90bba6abff1a4772b3ca85dbf7c5bea4
#
_cell.length_a   1.000
_cell.length_b   1.000
_cell.length_c   1.000
_cell.angle_alpha   90.00
_cell.angle_beta   90.00
_cell.angle_gamma   90.00
#
_symmetry.space_group_name_H-M   'P 1'
#
loop_
_entity.id
_entity.type
_entity.pdbx_description
1 polymer ?
#
loop_
_entity_poly.entity_id
_entity_poly.type
_entity_poly.pdbx_seq_one_letter_code
_entity_poly.pdbx_strand_id
1 'polypeptide(L)'
;MAAVTEAGLPFDVTLIPDGDQTPELVFLTADFVRLTHGRGSRAGIKTQREDTKPDIKCVVWDLDQTLWDGILLETDDVRLKENVVALIRKLDKVGILHSVASKNSFDHAWQKLEALGLDEYFLYPEIHWMPKADSLKRIAENLNIGIDTFAFVDDNPFELEQVRAAQPTVTCISIRDVDRIATDPRFKGSHTAEARSRRKLYREAMVRESTQRSFGDDYFAFLRSCDIRLRVRPPAESDRDRIDDLVQRTNQLNFSGRKYKRHEVQPLLADASRVTFVLDCEDKFGSYGTVGLAVARAEPGRIEVDDFMLSCRVQGKFIEQALFAELVRRFRALEPRRLWVNYTPTTRNTPAREVLDAVGFVDLGEGKGRELDLTTVRLECDFIRTSDS
;
A
#
# COMPACT_ATOMS: atom_id res chain seq x y z
N MET A 1 34.74 19.92 -17.91
CA MET A 1 36.01 19.15 -18.00
C MET A 1 35.63 17.67 -17.86
N ALA A 2 36.04 16.82 -18.77
CA ALA A 2 35.79 15.38 -18.69
C ALA A 2 37.13 14.70 -18.40
N ALA A 3 37.27 14.03 -17.26
CA ALA A 3 38.38 13.18 -16.95
C ALA A 3 38.04 11.73 -17.26
N VAL A 4 38.88 11.03 -18.00
CA VAL A 4 38.70 9.61 -18.33
C VAL A 4 39.71 8.82 -17.50
N THR A 5 39.24 7.89 -16.68
CA THR A 5 40.06 7.01 -15.86
C THR A 5 39.81 5.54 -16.22
N GLU A 6 40.77 4.66 -15.96
CA GLU A 6 40.56 3.22 -16.05
C GLU A 6 39.69 2.71 -14.92
N ALA A 7 38.76 1.83 -15.24
CA ALA A 7 37.80 1.32 -14.26
C ALA A 7 38.52 0.49 -13.18
N GLY A 8 38.33 0.88 -11.91
CA GLY A 8 38.80 0.12 -10.74
C GLY A 8 40.05 0.66 -10.07
N LEU A 9 40.65 1.74 -10.58
CA LEU A 9 41.78 2.40 -9.89
C LEU A 9 41.25 3.63 -9.12
N PRO A 10 41.78 3.89 -7.89
CA PRO A 10 41.46 5.11 -7.17
C PRO A 10 42.08 6.33 -7.92
N PHE A 11 41.36 7.42 -7.97
CA PHE A 11 41.81 8.66 -8.58
C PHE A 11 41.28 9.86 -7.79
N ASP A 12 42.06 10.95 -7.85
CA ASP A 12 41.69 12.23 -7.25
C ASP A 12 41.33 13.22 -8.36
N VAL A 13 40.27 14.02 -8.14
CA VAL A 13 39.91 15.13 -9.03
C VAL A 13 40.29 16.43 -8.32
N THR A 14 41.27 17.14 -8.89
CA THR A 14 41.66 18.46 -8.39
C THR A 14 41.11 19.53 -9.33
N LEU A 15 40.33 20.46 -8.79
CA LEU A 15 39.85 21.63 -9.52
C LEU A 15 40.81 22.80 -9.27
N ILE A 16 41.47 23.26 -10.31
CA ILE A 16 42.40 24.41 -10.24
C ILE A 16 41.69 25.58 -10.90
N PRO A 17 41.36 26.67 -10.17
CA PRO A 17 40.81 27.87 -10.76
C PRO A 17 41.82 28.51 -11.70
N ASP A 18 41.35 29.01 -12.85
CA ASP A 18 42.16 29.79 -13.76
C ASP A 18 41.85 31.27 -13.55
N GLY A 19 42.88 32.03 -13.06
CA GLY A 19 42.80 33.45 -12.77
C GLY A 19 43.12 33.83 -11.33
N ASP A 20 43.27 35.14 -11.09
CA ASP A 20 43.72 35.73 -9.81
C ASP A 20 42.59 35.94 -8.78
N GLN A 21 41.40 35.52 -9.05
CA GLN A 21 40.29 35.62 -8.11
C GLN A 21 40.02 34.29 -7.41
N THR A 22 39.75 34.35 -6.10
CA THR A 22 39.31 33.17 -5.31
C THR A 22 37.83 32.88 -5.61
N PRO A 23 37.52 31.89 -6.46
CA PRO A 23 36.15 31.58 -6.76
C PRO A 23 35.53 30.79 -5.60
N GLU A 24 34.29 31.15 -5.27
CA GLU A 24 33.44 30.30 -4.42
C GLU A 24 32.82 29.21 -5.30
N LEU A 25 33.19 27.94 -5.04
CA LEU A 25 32.69 26.81 -5.79
C LEU A 25 31.59 26.13 -4.99
N VAL A 26 30.34 26.19 -5.51
CA VAL A 26 29.19 25.48 -4.97
C VAL A 26 28.94 24.24 -5.81
N PHE A 27 29.16 23.06 -5.22
CA PHE A 27 28.82 21.80 -5.86
C PHE A 27 27.36 21.46 -5.55
N LEU A 28 26.51 21.46 -6.56
CA LEU A 28 25.12 20.96 -6.43
C LEU A 28 25.07 19.46 -6.62
N THR A 29 25.88 18.90 -7.52
CA THR A 29 26.04 17.44 -7.74
C THR A 29 27.42 17.14 -8.29
N ALA A 30 28.02 16.03 -7.85
CA ALA A 30 29.16 15.40 -8.47
C ALA A 30 28.83 13.93 -8.73
N ASP A 31 28.79 13.52 -10.00
CA ASP A 31 28.42 12.16 -10.38
C ASP A 31 29.42 11.56 -11.35
N PHE A 32 29.63 10.23 -11.24
CA PHE A 32 30.53 9.47 -12.10
C PHE A 32 29.73 8.65 -13.08
N VAL A 33 29.92 8.95 -14.40
CA VAL A 33 29.30 8.21 -15.48
C VAL A 33 30.31 7.30 -16.18
N ARG A 34 29.94 6.07 -16.44
CA ARG A 34 30.72 5.13 -17.22
C ARG A 34 30.54 5.41 -18.70
N LEU A 35 31.60 5.89 -19.37
CA LEU A 35 31.59 6.05 -20.82
C LEU A 35 31.90 4.70 -21.48
N THR A 36 30.93 4.12 -22.18
CA THR A 36 31.15 2.95 -23.03
C THR A 36 31.51 3.43 -24.44
N HIS A 37 32.76 3.23 -24.88
CA HIS A 37 33.17 3.44 -26.25
C HIS A 37 32.64 2.28 -27.13
N GLY A 38 31.51 2.51 -27.80
CA GLY A 38 30.99 1.63 -28.85
C GLY A 38 31.16 2.32 -30.19
N ARG A 39 32.00 1.79 -31.07
CA ARG A 39 32.01 2.14 -32.51
C ARG A 39 30.63 1.80 -33.10
N GLY A 40 30.08 2.77 -33.78
CA GLY A 40 28.68 2.76 -34.22
C GLY A 40 28.27 1.57 -35.06
N SER A 41 27.15 1.06 -34.73
CA SER A 41 26.14 0.52 -35.63
C SER A 41 24.84 1.25 -35.35
N ARG A 42 24.29 1.96 -36.32
CA ARG A 42 22.92 2.47 -36.28
C ARG A 42 21.99 1.27 -36.37
N ALA A 43 21.79 0.61 -35.25
CA ALA A 43 20.70 -0.33 -35.02
C ALA A 43 19.69 0.36 -34.10
N GLY A 44 18.45 0.36 -34.51
CA GLY A 44 17.27 1.02 -33.99
C GLY A 44 17.31 1.44 -32.54
N ILE A 45 16.98 2.68 -32.33
CA ILE A 45 16.58 3.21 -31.02
C ILE A 45 15.44 2.32 -30.50
N LYS A 46 15.78 1.36 -29.63
CA LYS A 46 14.80 0.81 -28.72
C LYS A 46 14.38 2.00 -27.88
N THR A 47 13.19 2.50 -28.13
CA THR A 47 12.51 3.41 -27.22
C THR A 47 12.72 2.88 -25.81
N GLN A 48 13.53 3.59 -25.01
CA GLN A 48 13.51 3.45 -23.58
C GLN A 48 12.04 3.49 -23.18
N ARG A 49 11.55 2.48 -22.50
CA ARG A 49 10.32 2.60 -21.73
C ARG A 49 10.52 3.87 -20.91
N GLU A 50 9.75 4.89 -21.20
CA GLU A 50 9.57 5.98 -20.25
C GLU A 50 9.23 5.29 -18.93
N ASP A 51 10.09 5.46 -17.93
CA ASP A 51 9.77 5.09 -16.55
C ASP A 51 8.61 6.01 -16.14
N THR A 52 7.40 5.57 -16.46
CA THR A 52 6.19 6.28 -16.05
C THR A 52 6.15 6.20 -14.54
N LYS A 53 6.42 7.34 -13.88
CA LYS A 53 6.30 7.45 -12.43
C LYS A 53 4.93 6.90 -12.01
N PRO A 54 4.86 6.18 -10.88
CA PRO A 54 3.61 5.55 -10.45
C PRO A 54 2.52 6.58 -10.15
N ASP A 55 1.26 6.14 -10.26
CA ASP A 55 0.11 6.94 -9.84
C ASP A 55 0.21 7.30 -8.34
N ILE A 56 -0.13 8.53 -7.99
CA ILE A 56 -0.09 9.02 -6.62
C ILE A 56 -1.27 8.44 -5.83
N LYS A 57 -0.96 7.92 -4.64
CA LYS A 57 -1.95 7.31 -3.72
C LYS A 57 -2.12 8.09 -2.44
N CYS A 58 -1.12 8.89 -2.05
CA CYS A 58 -1.14 9.70 -0.86
C CYS A 58 -0.47 11.06 -1.11
N VAL A 59 -1.09 12.13 -0.61
CA VAL A 59 -0.49 13.46 -0.55
C VAL A 59 -0.23 13.81 0.91
N VAL A 60 1.01 14.13 1.23
CA VAL A 60 1.43 14.60 2.54
C VAL A 60 1.60 16.11 2.49
N TRP A 61 0.97 16.80 3.40
CA TRP A 61 0.92 18.26 3.45
C TRP A 61 1.73 18.80 4.63
N ASP A 62 2.48 19.86 4.41
CA ASP A 62 2.85 20.74 5.50
C ASP A 62 1.65 21.61 5.91
N LEU A 63 1.72 22.29 7.05
CA LEU A 63 0.65 23.11 7.59
C LEU A 63 0.89 24.62 7.37
N ASP A 64 1.88 25.17 8.08
CA ASP A 64 2.17 26.61 8.08
C ASP A 64 2.59 27.08 6.68
N GLN A 65 2.04 28.18 6.20
CA GLN A 65 2.24 28.72 4.85
C GLN A 65 1.87 27.78 3.70
N THR A 66 1.45 26.53 4.01
CA THR A 66 1.08 25.50 3.05
C THR A 66 -0.43 25.25 3.03
N LEU A 67 -1.01 24.76 4.11
CA LEU A 67 -2.46 24.53 4.25
C LEU A 67 -3.19 25.84 4.58
N TRP A 68 -2.55 26.70 5.35
CA TRP A 68 -3.02 28.02 5.72
C TRP A 68 -1.93 29.08 5.58
N ASP A 69 -2.33 30.34 5.49
CA ASP A 69 -1.46 31.48 5.61
C ASP A 69 -1.25 31.76 7.11
N GLY A 70 0.00 32.00 7.51
CA GLY A 70 0.41 32.21 8.89
C GLY A 70 1.24 31.08 9.46
N ILE A 71 1.80 31.32 10.65
CA ILE A 71 2.58 30.35 11.44
C ILE A 71 1.85 30.18 12.76
N LEU A 72 1.36 28.97 13.02
CA LEU A 72 0.47 28.68 14.15
C LEU A 72 1.12 28.93 15.51
N LEU A 73 2.45 28.81 15.62
CA LEU A 73 3.18 29.14 16.84
C LEU A 73 3.26 30.64 17.12
N GLU A 74 3.08 31.48 16.10
CA GLU A 74 3.13 32.95 16.24
C GLU A 74 1.75 33.53 16.45
N THR A 75 0.71 32.93 15.88
CA THR A 75 -0.68 33.41 15.99
C THR A 75 -1.68 32.28 15.74
N ASP A 76 -2.75 32.26 16.55
CA ASP A 76 -3.88 31.37 16.31
C ASP A 76 -4.78 31.81 15.14
N ASP A 77 -4.60 33.02 14.64
CA ASP A 77 -5.37 33.59 13.53
C ASP A 77 -4.75 33.24 12.18
N VAL A 78 -4.72 31.93 11.87
CA VAL A 78 -4.31 31.42 10.56
C VAL A 78 -5.50 31.32 9.62
N ARG A 79 -5.28 31.62 8.33
CA ARG A 79 -6.33 31.64 7.32
C ARG A 79 -6.13 30.49 6.31
N LEU A 80 -7.12 29.61 6.20
CA LEU A 80 -7.10 28.50 5.24
C LEU A 80 -6.91 28.99 3.79
N LYS A 81 -6.10 28.25 3.05
CA LYS A 81 -6.02 28.40 1.59
C LYS A 81 -7.14 27.56 0.96
N GLU A 82 -8.22 28.25 0.56
CA GLU A 82 -9.44 27.60 0.06
C GLU A 82 -9.20 26.70 -1.16
N ASN A 83 -8.27 27.08 -2.05
CA ASN A 83 -7.88 26.25 -3.19
C ASN A 83 -7.24 24.93 -2.76
N VAL A 84 -6.43 24.92 -1.68
CA VAL A 84 -5.80 23.71 -1.12
C VAL A 84 -6.87 22.80 -0.51
N VAL A 85 -7.78 23.37 0.28
CA VAL A 85 -8.90 22.62 0.88
C VAL A 85 -9.79 22.01 -0.20
N ALA A 86 -10.12 22.78 -1.24
CA ALA A 86 -10.91 22.27 -2.37
C ALA A 86 -10.20 21.13 -3.10
N LEU A 87 -8.87 21.23 -3.24
CA LEU A 87 -8.06 20.17 -3.85
C LEU A 87 -8.04 18.91 -2.99
N ILE A 88 -7.83 19.03 -1.66
CA ILE A 88 -7.89 17.90 -0.72
C ILE A 88 -9.23 17.16 -0.88
N ARG A 89 -10.35 17.89 -0.83
CA ARG A 89 -11.69 17.31 -0.99
C ARG A 89 -11.90 16.65 -2.35
N LYS A 90 -11.33 17.22 -3.41
CA LYS A 90 -11.40 16.64 -4.77
C LYS A 90 -10.62 15.31 -4.85
N LEU A 91 -9.40 15.28 -4.33
CA LEU A 91 -8.53 14.11 -4.34
C LEU A 91 -9.07 12.99 -3.44
N ASP A 92 -9.64 13.32 -2.27
CA ASP A 92 -10.30 12.35 -1.38
C ASP A 92 -11.45 11.61 -2.10
N LYS A 93 -12.27 12.32 -2.88
CA LYS A 93 -13.39 11.73 -3.64
C LYS A 93 -12.94 10.67 -4.66
N VAL A 94 -11.70 10.74 -5.14
CA VAL A 94 -11.12 9.75 -6.06
C VAL A 94 -10.19 8.76 -5.34
N GLY A 95 -10.19 8.77 -4.00
CA GLY A 95 -9.50 7.82 -3.14
C GLY A 95 -8.00 8.03 -3.04
N ILE A 96 -7.50 9.24 -3.28
CA ILE A 96 -6.16 9.65 -2.90
C ILE A 96 -6.20 10.05 -1.42
N LEU A 97 -5.34 9.44 -0.63
CA LEU A 97 -5.27 9.66 0.81
C LEU A 97 -4.49 10.94 1.13
N HIS A 98 -4.71 11.46 2.33
CA HIS A 98 -4.00 12.63 2.83
C HIS A 98 -3.39 12.36 4.19
N SER A 99 -2.22 12.95 4.42
CA SER A 99 -1.56 12.99 5.73
C SER A 99 -0.90 14.35 5.94
N VAL A 100 -0.33 14.56 7.12
CA VAL A 100 0.40 15.78 7.49
C VAL A 100 1.82 15.40 7.91
N ALA A 101 2.81 16.19 7.47
CA ALA A 101 4.16 16.18 8.00
C ALA A 101 4.57 17.65 8.26
N SER A 102 4.50 18.09 9.52
CA SER A 102 4.72 19.48 9.88
C SER A 102 5.60 19.62 11.13
N LYS A 103 6.46 20.63 11.14
CA LYS A 103 7.25 21.02 12.30
C LYS A 103 6.44 21.94 13.19
N ASN A 104 5.63 21.36 14.08
CA ASN A 104 4.72 22.06 14.95
C ASN A 104 4.51 21.30 16.27
N SER A 105 3.79 21.91 17.24
CA SER A 105 3.23 21.20 18.39
C SER A 105 2.04 20.37 17.94
N PHE A 106 2.04 19.06 18.24
CA PHE A 106 0.96 18.15 17.83
C PHE A 106 -0.40 18.62 18.36
N ASP A 107 -0.52 18.83 19.67
CA ASP A 107 -1.80 19.16 20.29
C ASP A 107 -2.39 20.45 19.72
N HIS A 108 -1.54 21.48 19.58
CA HIS A 108 -1.98 22.80 19.06
C HIS A 108 -2.42 22.71 17.59
N ALA A 109 -1.60 22.09 16.74
CA ALA A 109 -1.91 21.95 15.32
C ALA A 109 -3.13 21.05 15.09
N TRP A 110 -3.25 19.96 15.85
CA TRP A 110 -4.38 19.04 15.73
C TRP A 110 -5.69 19.69 16.17
N GLN A 111 -5.72 20.37 17.32
CA GLN A 111 -6.89 21.14 17.76
C GLN A 111 -7.32 22.19 16.73
N LYS A 112 -6.34 22.82 16.05
CA LYS A 112 -6.65 23.77 14.98
C LYS A 112 -7.28 23.07 13.77
N LEU A 113 -6.78 21.90 13.36
CA LEU A 113 -7.35 21.10 12.28
C LEU A 113 -8.79 20.65 12.62
N GLU A 114 -9.04 20.23 13.86
CA GLU A 114 -10.38 19.87 14.36
C GLU A 114 -11.33 21.07 14.33
N ALA A 115 -10.88 22.23 14.84
CA ALA A 115 -11.68 23.45 14.80
C ALA A 115 -12.04 23.92 13.38
N LEU A 116 -11.18 23.60 12.40
CA LEU A 116 -11.39 23.89 10.98
C LEU A 116 -12.14 22.76 10.24
N GLY A 117 -12.45 21.63 10.90
CA GLY A 117 -13.14 20.49 10.30
C GLY A 117 -12.32 19.79 9.21
N LEU A 118 -11.00 19.75 9.36
CA LEU A 118 -10.08 19.14 8.40
C LEU A 118 -9.38 17.90 8.95
N ASP A 119 -9.42 17.64 10.26
CA ASP A 119 -8.81 16.48 10.90
C ASP A 119 -9.23 15.16 10.28
N GLU A 120 -10.49 15.08 9.84
CA GLU A 120 -11.04 13.88 9.24
C GLU A 120 -10.34 13.44 7.94
N TYR A 121 -9.67 14.34 7.22
CA TYR A 121 -8.96 14.03 5.98
C TYR A 121 -7.58 13.43 6.22
N PHE A 122 -6.95 13.72 7.35
CA PHE A 122 -5.55 13.39 7.60
C PHE A 122 -5.38 12.08 8.37
N LEU A 123 -4.65 11.16 7.80
CA LEU A 123 -4.38 9.83 8.32
C LEU A 123 -2.92 9.77 8.79
N TYR A 124 -2.69 9.18 9.98
CA TYR A 124 -1.36 9.02 10.55
C TYR A 124 -0.51 10.30 10.52
N PRO A 125 -1.01 11.43 11.05
CA PRO A 125 -0.31 12.70 11.00
C PRO A 125 1.01 12.64 11.78
N GLU A 126 2.08 13.17 11.19
CA GLU A 126 3.42 13.30 11.76
C GLU A 126 3.69 14.79 12.01
N ILE A 127 3.29 15.26 13.18
CA ILE A 127 3.44 16.66 13.61
C ILE A 127 4.43 16.70 14.77
N HIS A 128 5.68 17.05 14.47
CA HIS A 128 6.79 17.10 15.42
C HIS A 128 8.04 17.72 14.75
N TRP A 129 9.11 17.93 15.50
CA TRP A 129 10.32 18.64 15.06
C TRP A 129 11.37 17.78 14.33
N MET A 130 11.09 16.50 14.09
CA MET A 130 12.00 15.61 13.37
C MET A 130 11.98 15.89 11.84
N PRO A 131 12.98 15.37 11.09
CA PRO A 131 13.02 15.54 9.64
C PRO A 131 11.76 15.00 8.94
N LYS A 132 11.21 15.79 8.01
CA LYS A 132 9.98 15.41 7.28
C LYS A 132 10.17 14.16 6.41
N ALA A 133 11.40 13.90 5.94
CA ALA A 133 11.71 12.67 5.20
C ALA A 133 11.44 11.39 6.01
N ASP A 134 11.73 11.40 7.32
CA ASP A 134 11.46 10.28 8.22
C ASP A 134 9.96 10.18 8.52
N SER A 135 9.27 11.32 8.61
CA SER A 135 7.82 11.38 8.75
C SER A 135 7.12 10.72 7.56
N LEU A 136 7.53 11.03 6.34
CA LEU A 136 6.97 10.43 5.13
C LEU A 136 7.16 8.90 5.12
N LYS A 137 8.31 8.43 5.57
CA LYS A 137 8.60 6.99 5.69
C LYS A 137 7.64 6.32 6.68
N ARG A 138 7.46 6.89 7.89
CA ARG A 138 6.52 6.37 8.90
C ARG A 138 5.07 6.39 8.41
N ILE A 139 4.65 7.47 7.73
CA ILE A 139 3.33 7.53 7.12
C ILE A 139 3.14 6.41 6.08
N ALA A 140 4.15 6.17 5.23
CA ALA A 140 4.09 5.13 4.22
C ALA A 140 4.01 3.72 4.83
N GLU A 141 4.76 3.46 5.91
CA GLU A 141 4.72 2.23 6.67
C GLU A 141 3.35 2.02 7.33
N ASN A 142 2.80 3.03 8.01
CA ASN A 142 1.50 2.97 8.68
C ASN A 142 0.34 2.80 7.69
N LEU A 143 0.41 3.45 6.53
CA LEU A 143 -0.58 3.27 5.45
C LEU A 143 -0.39 1.96 4.68
N ASN A 144 0.76 1.30 4.85
CA ASN A 144 1.18 0.14 4.06
C ASN A 144 1.10 0.39 2.54
N ILE A 145 1.63 1.54 2.12
CA ILE A 145 1.65 2.00 0.73
C ILE A 145 3.10 2.32 0.34
N GLY A 146 3.49 1.96 -0.89
CA GLY A 146 4.83 2.27 -1.38
C GLY A 146 5.10 3.78 -1.41
N ILE A 147 6.22 4.21 -0.83
CA ILE A 147 6.62 5.62 -0.72
C ILE A 147 6.82 6.29 -2.09
N ASP A 148 7.08 5.52 -3.14
CA ASP A 148 7.16 5.94 -4.54
C ASP A 148 5.83 6.47 -5.10
N THR A 149 4.72 6.20 -4.40
CA THR A 149 3.37 6.69 -4.75
C THR A 149 2.94 7.91 -3.92
N PHE A 150 3.89 8.56 -3.23
CA PHE A 150 3.64 9.73 -2.39
C PHE A 150 3.96 11.03 -3.12
N ALA A 151 3.13 12.04 -2.87
CA ALA A 151 3.45 13.43 -3.14
C ALA A 151 3.60 14.17 -1.81
N PHE A 152 4.58 15.07 -1.73
CA PHE A 152 4.80 15.93 -0.58
C PHE A 152 4.69 17.39 -1.01
N VAL A 153 3.86 18.16 -0.30
CA VAL A 153 3.60 19.57 -0.59
C VAL A 153 4.07 20.43 0.57
N ASP A 154 4.90 21.43 0.27
CA ASP A 154 5.53 22.30 1.27
C ASP A 154 5.79 23.69 0.66
N ASP A 155 5.83 24.73 1.47
CA ASP A 155 6.20 26.07 1.04
C ASP A 155 7.72 26.31 1.07
N ASN A 156 8.44 25.57 1.93
CA ASN A 156 9.86 25.74 2.18
C ASN A 156 10.72 24.93 1.20
N PRO A 157 11.49 25.57 0.31
CA PRO A 157 12.36 24.88 -0.63
C PRO A 157 13.39 23.96 0.04
N PHE A 158 13.87 24.33 1.22
CA PHE A 158 14.85 23.53 1.96
C PHE A 158 14.26 22.17 2.39
N GLU A 159 13.03 22.16 2.92
CA GLU A 159 12.34 20.91 3.30
C GLU A 159 12.09 20.04 2.07
N LEU A 160 11.67 20.64 0.94
CA LEU A 160 11.49 19.91 -0.31
C LEU A 160 12.79 19.26 -0.80
N GLU A 161 13.92 19.99 -0.76
CA GLU A 161 15.22 19.44 -1.17
C GLU A 161 15.72 18.34 -0.20
N GLN A 162 15.50 18.51 1.10
CA GLN A 162 15.85 17.51 2.10
C GLN A 162 15.08 16.19 1.87
N VAL A 163 13.77 16.30 1.57
CA VAL A 163 12.96 15.13 1.23
C VAL A 163 13.41 14.52 -0.10
N ARG A 164 13.71 15.29 -1.13
CA ARG A 164 14.23 14.78 -2.41
C ARG A 164 15.53 14.02 -2.26
N ALA A 165 16.42 14.52 -1.43
CA ALA A 165 17.72 13.87 -1.17
C ALA A 165 17.56 12.54 -0.42
N ALA A 166 16.68 12.50 0.59
CA ALA A 166 16.49 11.32 1.44
C ALA A 166 15.52 10.29 0.83
N GLN A 167 14.52 10.75 0.06
CA GLN A 167 13.46 9.95 -0.55
C GLN A 167 13.29 10.32 -2.03
N PRO A 168 14.20 9.93 -2.93
CA PRO A 168 14.23 10.38 -4.33
C PRO A 168 12.99 9.98 -5.15
N THR A 169 12.24 8.98 -4.69
CA THR A 169 11.02 8.49 -5.35
C THR A 169 9.78 9.32 -5.04
N VAL A 170 9.81 10.13 -3.96
CA VAL A 170 8.70 11.00 -3.58
C VAL A 170 8.57 12.15 -4.57
N THR A 171 7.33 12.47 -4.95
CA THR A 171 7.04 13.64 -5.79
C THR A 171 6.92 14.89 -4.92
N CYS A 172 7.99 15.70 -4.82
CA CYS A 172 7.99 16.95 -4.06
C CYS A 172 7.43 18.12 -4.89
N ILE A 173 6.46 18.84 -4.36
CA ILE A 173 5.71 19.91 -5.01
C ILE A 173 5.76 21.15 -4.12
N SER A 174 6.18 22.28 -4.68
CA SER A 174 6.03 23.56 -3.97
C SER A 174 4.56 23.97 -3.92
N ILE A 175 4.11 24.54 -2.80
CA ILE A 175 2.76 25.09 -2.69
C ILE A 175 2.41 26.08 -3.79
N ARG A 176 3.41 26.78 -4.35
CA ARG A 176 3.25 27.69 -5.47
C ARG A 176 2.82 27.00 -6.76
N ASP A 177 3.12 25.70 -6.88
CA ASP A 177 2.80 24.86 -8.04
C ASP A 177 1.62 23.91 -7.77
N VAL A 178 0.91 24.05 -6.64
CA VAL A 178 -0.15 23.14 -6.19
C VAL A 178 -1.27 22.96 -7.23
N ASP A 179 -1.56 23.98 -8.01
CA ASP A 179 -2.59 23.92 -9.05
C ASP A 179 -2.26 22.91 -10.16
N ARG A 180 -0.97 22.58 -10.36
CA ARG A 180 -0.54 21.55 -11.32
C ARG A 180 -1.02 20.14 -10.93
N ILE A 181 -1.28 19.89 -9.66
CA ILE A 181 -1.84 18.62 -9.17
C ILE A 181 -3.17 18.31 -9.87
N ALA A 182 -3.99 19.33 -10.11
CA ALA A 182 -5.30 19.17 -10.74
C ALA A 182 -5.25 18.68 -12.19
N THR A 183 -4.11 18.85 -12.87
CA THR A 183 -3.90 18.51 -14.30
C THR A 183 -2.89 17.37 -14.50
N ASP A 184 -2.15 16.98 -13.47
CA ASP A 184 -1.19 15.87 -13.55
C ASP A 184 -1.94 14.52 -13.59
N PRO A 185 -1.78 13.72 -14.65
CA PRO A 185 -2.50 12.45 -14.83
C PRO A 185 -2.23 11.43 -13.73
N ARG A 186 -1.15 11.57 -12.96
CA ARG A 186 -0.83 10.68 -11.83
C ARG A 186 -1.77 10.85 -10.64
N PHE A 187 -2.50 11.96 -10.56
CA PHE A 187 -3.48 12.26 -9.50
C PHE A 187 -4.93 11.96 -9.92
N LYS A 188 -5.13 11.16 -10.96
CA LYS A 188 -6.47 10.80 -11.46
C LYS A 188 -7.29 9.97 -10.45
N GLY A 189 -6.62 9.19 -9.58
CA GLY A 189 -7.26 8.29 -8.63
C GLY A 189 -8.21 7.28 -9.28
N SER A 190 -9.30 6.92 -8.57
CA SER A 190 -10.33 6.00 -9.04
C SER A 190 -11.72 6.49 -8.64
N HIS A 191 -12.74 6.27 -9.48
CA HIS A 191 -14.12 6.70 -9.23
C HIS A 191 -15.01 5.58 -8.64
N THR A 192 -14.42 4.47 -8.20
CA THR A 192 -15.16 3.35 -7.60
C THR A 192 -15.75 3.73 -6.23
N ALA A 193 -16.78 3.01 -5.80
CA ALA A 193 -17.35 3.18 -4.45
C ALA A 193 -16.30 2.94 -3.36
N GLU A 194 -15.38 1.99 -3.57
CA GLU A 194 -14.28 1.72 -2.64
C GLU A 194 -13.30 2.90 -2.56
N ALA A 195 -12.95 3.53 -3.68
CA ALA A 195 -12.09 4.70 -3.66
C ALA A 195 -12.67 5.80 -2.77
N ARG A 196 -13.97 6.06 -2.88
CA ARG A 196 -14.70 7.06 -2.08
C ARG A 196 -14.75 6.71 -0.59
N SER A 197 -14.75 5.43 -0.23
CA SER A 197 -14.76 4.98 1.18
C SER A 197 -13.37 4.74 1.76
N ARG A 198 -12.30 4.90 0.96
CA ARG A 198 -10.94 4.52 1.35
C ARG A 198 -10.47 5.20 2.63
N ARG A 199 -10.63 6.51 2.75
CA ARG A 199 -10.29 7.27 3.95
C ARG A 199 -11.00 6.70 5.19
N LYS A 200 -12.30 6.42 5.09
CA LYS A 200 -13.08 5.83 6.18
C LYS A 200 -12.47 4.49 6.65
N LEU A 201 -12.10 3.62 5.71
CA LEU A 201 -11.48 2.33 6.01
C LEU A 201 -10.15 2.49 6.79
N TYR A 202 -9.34 3.48 6.42
CA TYR A 202 -8.10 3.77 7.15
C TYR A 202 -8.36 4.38 8.52
N ARG A 203 -9.34 5.26 8.68
CA ARG A 203 -9.73 5.79 10.02
C ARG A 203 -10.19 4.67 10.94
N GLU A 204 -11.00 3.75 10.45
CA GLU A 204 -11.40 2.55 11.21
C GLU A 204 -10.19 1.70 11.59
N ALA A 205 -9.18 1.57 10.71
CA ALA A 205 -7.93 0.89 11.01
C ALA A 205 -7.15 1.59 12.13
N MET A 206 -7.03 2.93 12.11
CA MET A 206 -6.37 3.70 13.16
C MET A 206 -7.04 3.50 14.54
N VAL A 207 -8.39 3.46 14.60
CA VAL A 207 -9.12 3.17 15.84
C VAL A 207 -8.83 1.75 16.32
N ARG A 208 -8.76 0.77 15.40
CA ARG A 208 -8.39 -0.62 15.74
C ARG A 208 -7.00 -0.70 16.35
N GLU A 209 -6.03 -0.04 15.72
CA GLU A 209 -4.63 -0.02 16.19
C GLU A 209 -4.50 0.61 17.58
N SER A 210 -5.18 1.74 17.83
CA SER A 210 -5.18 2.36 19.13
C SER A 210 -5.82 1.46 20.20
N THR A 211 -6.91 0.77 19.84
CA THR A 211 -7.56 -0.20 20.73
C THR A 211 -6.64 -1.41 20.96
N GLN A 212 -6.00 -1.93 19.93
CA GLN A 212 -5.05 -3.05 20.07
C GLN A 212 -3.94 -2.73 21.06
N ARG A 213 -3.39 -1.51 21.04
CA ARG A 213 -2.34 -1.07 21.98
C ARG A 213 -2.80 -1.15 23.43
N SER A 214 -4.10 -0.99 23.70
CA SER A 214 -4.65 -1.09 25.07
C SER A 214 -4.67 -2.53 25.61
N PHE A 215 -4.55 -3.56 24.74
CA PHE A 215 -4.45 -4.97 25.13
C PHE A 215 -3.01 -5.41 25.41
N GLY A 216 -2.01 -4.54 25.18
CA GLY A 216 -0.60 -4.90 25.34
C GLY A 216 -0.19 -6.05 24.42
N ASP A 217 0.46 -7.08 24.99
CA ASP A 217 0.96 -8.22 24.24
C ASP A 217 -0.10 -9.31 23.95
N ASP A 218 -1.32 -9.20 24.51
CA ASP A 218 -2.38 -10.19 24.29
C ASP A 218 -3.17 -9.93 23.00
N TYR A 219 -2.53 -10.23 21.87
CA TYR A 219 -3.13 -10.06 20.55
C TYR A 219 -4.39 -10.91 20.34
N PHE A 220 -4.44 -12.13 20.88
CA PHE A 220 -5.61 -12.99 20.75
C PHE A 220 -6.81 -12.49 21.54
N ALA A 221 -6.60 -11.92 22.76
CA ALA A 221 -7.69 -11.27 23.50
C ALA A 221 -8.24 -10.07 22.71
N PHE A 222 -7.36 -9.28 22.07
CA PHE A 222 -7.80 -8.22 21.18
C PHE A 222 -8.65 -8.76 20.02
N LEU A 223 -8.19 -9.79 19.29
CA LEU A 223 -8.93 -10.37 18.16
C LEU A 223 -10.31 -10.90 18.60
N ARG A 224 -10.39 -11.60 19.74
CA ARG A 224 -11.68 -12.05 20.31
C ARG A 224 -12.61 -10.88 20.64
N SER A 225 -12.05 -9.76 21.08
CA SER A 225 -12.84 -8.56 21.37
C SER A 225 -13.37 -7.85 20.12
N CYS A 226 -12.81 -8.12 18.94
CA CYS A 226 -13.17 -7.44 17.70
C CYS A 226 -14.50 -7.89 17.12
N ASP A 227 -15.04 -9.07 17.47
CA ASP A 227 -16.26 -9.66 16.85
C ASP A 227 -16.12 -9.74 15.32
N ILE A 228 -15.04 -10.34 14.85
CA ILE A 228 -14.75 -10.45 13.41
C ILE A 228 -15.78 -11.36 12.76
N ARG A 229 -16.35 -10.88 11.66
CA ARG A 229 -17.31 -11.60 10.82
C ARG A 229 -16.78 -11.72 9.41
N LEU A 230 -16.68 -12.95 8.94
CA LEU A 230 -16.24 -13.28 7.59
C LEU A 230 -17.42 -13.87 6.82
N ARG A 231 -17.86 -13.20 5.78
CA ARG A 231 -18.86 -13.72 4.85
C ARG A 231 -18.15 -14.29 3.62
N VAL A 232 -18.35 -15.59 3.39
CA VAL A 232 -17.79 -16.31 2.23
C VAL A 232 -18.95 -16.65 1.29
N ARG A 233 -19.04 -15.96 0.16
CA ARG A 233 -20.17 -16.03 -0.76
C ARG A 233 -19.74 -16.16 -2.23
N PRO A 234 -20.62 -16.61 -3.12
CA PRO A 234 -20.39 -16.51 -4.56
C PRO A 234 -20.24 -15.03 -5.00
N PRO A 235 -19.46 -14.76 -6.07
CA PRO A 235 -19.37 -13.42 -6.64
C PRO A 235 -20.72 -12.98 -7.24
N ALA A 236 -21.06 -11.69 -7.05
CA ALA A 236 -22.14 -11.02 -7.74
C ALA A 236 -21.58 -10.12 -8.85
N GLU A 237 -22.43 -9.72 -9.81
CA GLU A 237 -22.02 -8.80 -10.89
C GLU A 237 -21.47 -7.47 -10.35
N SER A 238 -22.03 -7.00 -9.23
CA SER A 238 -21.56 -5.79 -8.53
C SER A 238 -20.14 -5.89 -7.95
N ASP A 239 -19.62 -7.10 -7.79
CA ASP A 239 -18.25 -7.31 -7.23
C ASP A 239 -17.15 -7.16 -8.27
N ARG A 240 -17.50 -7.10 -9.54
CA ARG A 240 -16.56 -7.17 -10.66
C ARG A 240 -15.43 -6.15 -10.55
N ASP A 241 -15.77 -4.87 -10.40
CA ASP A 241 -14.77 -3.80 -10.29
C ASP A 241 -13.86 -4.00 -9.08
N ARG A 242 -14.43 -4.54 -7.99
CA ARG A 242 -13.67 -4.82 -6.78
C ARG A 242 -12.76 -6.03 -6.93
N ILE A 243 -13.22 -7.07 -7.58
CA ILE A 243 -12.39 -8.26 -7.90
C ILE A 243 -11.23 -7.84 -8.81
N ASP A 244 -11.51 -7.07 -9.86
CA ASP A 244 -10.48 -6.51 -10.75
C ASP A 244 -9.41 -5.75 -9.96
N ASP A 245 -9.82 -4.87 -9.04
CA ASP A 245 -8.91 -4.09 -8.20
C ASP A 245 -8.10 -4.99 -7.25
N LEU A 246 -8.74 -6.00 -6.64
CA LEU A 246 -8.11 -6.96 -5.74
C LEU A 246 -7.01 -7.77 -6.44
N VAL A 247 -7.32 -8.38 -7.60
CA VAL A 247 -6.37 -9.23 -8.34
C VAL A 247 -5.18 -8.43 -8.89
N GLN A 248 -5.37 -7.14 -9.21
CA GLN A 248 -4.30 -6.27 -9.66
C GLN A 248 -3.37 -5.83 -8.53
N ARG A 249 -3.92 -5.53 -7.35
CA ARG A 249 -3.18 -4.90 -6.24
C ARG A 249 -2.60 -5.87 -5.24
N THR A 250 -3.15 -7.09 -5.13
CA THR A 250 -2.66 -8.08 -4.16
C THR A 250 -1.32 -8.67 -4.59
N ASN A 251 -0.31 -8.51 -3.76
CA ASN A 251 1.03 -9.05 -3.97
C ASN A 251 1.45 -9.98 -2.83
N GLN A 252 1.36 -9.52 -1.59
CA GLN A 252 1.88 -10.21 -0.41
C GLN A 252 1.08 -11.48 -0.06
N LEU A 253 -0.24 -11.38 -0.09
CA LEU A 253 -1.15 -12.50 0.16
C LEU A 253 -1.79 -12.99 -1.16
N ASN A 254 -0.98 -13.11 -2.20
CA ASN A 254 -1.31 -13.77 -3.46
C ASN A 254 -0.60 -15.14 -3.48
N PHE A 255 -1.33 -16.19 -3.17
CA PHE A 255 -0.79 -17.52 -2.94
C PHE A 255 -0.28 -18.19 -4.22
N SER A 256 -1.05 -18.10 -5.31
CA SER A 256 -0.64 -18.65 -6.61
C SER A 256 0.47 -17.84 -7.30
N GLY A 257 0.72 -16.61 -6.85
CA GLY A 257 1.62 -15.68 -7.52
C GLY A 257 1.08 -15.14 -8.85
N ARG A 258 -0.11 -15.55 -9.26
CA ARG A 258 -0.71 -15.23 -10.55
C ARG A 258 -1.25 -13.80 -10.57
N LYS A 259 -1.05 -13.12 -11.70
CA LYS A 259 -1.62 -11.79 -11.96
C LYS A 259 -2.58 -11.90 -13.13
N TYR A 260 -3.86 -11.74 -12.85
CA TYR A 260 -4.88 -11.75 -13.89
C TYR A 260 -4.96 -10.40 -14.59
N LYS A 261 -5.00 -10.40 -15.90
CA LYS A 261 -5.41 -9.23 -16.67
C LYS A 261 -6.92 -9.05 -16.55
N ARG A 262 -7.40 -7.82 -16.71
CA ARG A 262 -8.83 -7.50 -16.56
C ARG A 262 -9.76 -8.38 -17.39
N HIS A 263 -9.34 -8.75 -18.61
CA HIS A 263 -10.13 -9.62 -19.49
C HIS A 263 -10.11 -11.12 -19.09
N GLU A 264 -9.19 -11.54 -18.22
CA GLU A 264 -9.08 -12.92 -17.73
C GLU A 264 -9.96 -13.18 -16.50
N VAL A 265 -10.39 -12.12 -15.82
CA VAL A 265 -11.22 -12.23 -14.60
C VAL A 265 -12.60 -12.79 -14.94
N GLN A 266 -13.26 -12.31 -16.00
CA GLN A 266 -14.58 -12.80 -16.39
C GLN A 266 -14.60 -14.30 -16.73
N PRO A 267 -13.69 -14.83 -17.55
CA PRO A 267 -13.59 -16.28 -17.78
C PRO A 267 -13.37 -17.08 -16.50
N LEU A 268 -12.53 -16.56 -15.56
CA LEU A 268 -12.31 -17.20 -14.27
C LEU A 268 -13.58 -17.32 -13.45
N LEU A 269 -14.38 -16.25 -13.39
CA LEU A 269 -15.65 -16.22 -12.65
C LEU A 269 -16.75 -17.09 -13.30
N ALA A 270 -16.67 -17.32 -14.60
CA ALA A 270 -17.65 -18.11 -15.37
C ALA A 270 -17.31 -19.60 -15.47
N ASP A 271 -16.16 -20.02 -14.94
CA ASP A 271 -15.70 -21.43 -15.00
C ASP A 271 -16.53 -22.32 -14.07
N ALA A 272 -17.50 -23.04 -14.62
CA ALA A 272 -18.36 -23.95 -13.87
C ALA A 272 -17.65 -25.18 -13.28
N SER A 273 -16.41 -25.48 -13.71
CA SER A 273 -15.62 -26.58 -13.15
C SER A 273 -15.02 -26.23 -11.77
N ARG A 274 -15.16 -24.98 -11.32
CA ARG A 274 -14.62 -24.43 -10.09
C ARG A 274 -15.68 -23.65 -9.33
N VAL A 275 -15.47 -23.51 -8.03
CA VAL A 275 -16.30 -22.65 -7.19
C VAL A 275 -15.48 -21.42 -6.81
N THR A 276 -15.98 -20.26 -7.20
CA THR A 276 -15.36 -19.00 -6.84
C THR A 276 -16.06 -18.39 -5.63
N PHE A 277 -15.27 -17.91 -4.68
CA PHE A 277 -15.73 -17.25 -3.47
C PHE A 277 -15.17 -15.84 -3.36
N VAL A 278 -16.03 -14.92 -2.97
CA VAL A 278 -15.67 -13.57 -2.54
C VAL A 278 -15.77 -13.52 -1.02
N LEU A 279 -14.80 -12.90 -0.39
CA LEU A 279 -14.69 -12.76 1.05
C LEU A 279 -14.95 -11.31 1.45
N ASP A 280 -16.06 -11.09 2.18
CA ASP A 280 -16.33 -9.82 2.84
C ASP A 280 -16.02 -9.95 4.32
N CYS A 281 -15.37 -8.94 4.88
CA CYS A 281 -14.98 -8.95 6.28
C CYS A 281 -15.43 -7.67 6.98
N GLU A 282 -15.92 -7.80 8.20
CA GLU A 282 -16.27 -6.70 9.09
C GLU A 282 -15.89 -7.04 10.53
N ASP A 283 -15.80 -6.02 11.37
CA ASP A 283 -15.64 -6.16 12.81
C ASP A 283 -16.45 -5.06 13.54
N LYS A 284 -16.40 -5.02 14.86
CA LYS A 284 -17.11 -4.00 15.67
C LYS A 284 -16.72 -2.55 15.35
N PHE A 285 -15.58 -2.31 14.71
CA PHE A 285 -15.10 -0.97 14.36
C PHE A 285 -15.57 -0.53 12.97
N GLY A 286 -15.97 -1.49 12.10
CA GLY A 286 -16.46 -1.19 10.75
C GLY A 286 -16.17 -2.29 9.75
N SER A 287 -16.44 -1.99 8.47
CA SER A 287 -16.28 -2.93 7.37
C SER A 287 -14.92 -2.78 6.71
N TYR A 288 -14.27 -3.90 6.43
CA TYR A 288 -13.11 -3.95 5.53
C TYR A 288 -13.51 -4.03 4.05
N GLY A 289 -14.83 -4.21 3.79
CA GLY A 289 -15.37 -4.48 2.46
C GLY A 289 -14.98 -5.87 1.95
N THR A 290 -14.95 -6.01 0.63
CA THR A 290 -14.46 -7.23 -0.01
C THR A 290 -12.94 -7.30 0.12
N VAL A 291 -12.47 -8.31 0.84
CA VAL A 291 -11.06 -8.47 1.22
C VAL A 291 -10.37 -9.61 0.51
N GLY A 292 -11.10 -10.56 -0.07
CA GLY A 292 -10.48 -11.74 -0.69
C GLY A 292 -11.26 -12.31 -1.86
N LEU A 293 -10.54 -13.07 -2.67
CA LEU A 293 -11.02 -13.94 -3.73
C LEU A 293 -10.38 -15.30 -3.56
N ALA A 294 -11.19 -16.36 -3.55
CA ALA A 294 -10.70 -17.73 -3.58
C ALA A 294 -11.38 -18.52 -4.70
N VAL A 295 -10.61 -19.34 -5.40
CA VAL A 295 -11.09 -20.24 -6.45
C VAL A 295 -10.72 -21.65 -6.03
N ALA A 296 -11.74 -22.50 -5.85
CA ALA A 296 -11.53 -23.84 -5.34
C ALA A 296 -12.32 -24.87 -6.15
N ARG A 297 -11.91 -26.10 -6.05
CA ARG A 297 -12.62 -27.30 -6.48
C ARG A 297 -12.51 -28.36 -5.40
N ALA A 298 -13.45 -29.27 -5.36
CA ALA A 298 -13.45 -30.34 -4.39
C ALA A 298 -13.87 -31.66 -5.05
N GLU A 299 -13.16 -32.70 -4.67
CA GLU A 299 -13.39 -34.08 -5.06
C GLU A 299 -13.46 -34.95 -3.78
N PRO A 300 -13.99 -36.19 -3.85
CA PRO A 300 -13.98 -37.06 -2.70
C PRO A 300 -12.59 -37.18 -2.08
N GLY A 301 -12.49 -36.82 -0.81
CA GLY A 301 -11.23 -36.88 -0.04
C GLY A 301 -10.31 -35.65 -0.22
N ARG A 302 -10.55 -34.72 -1.16
CA ARG A 302 -9.60 -33.63 -1.44
C ARG A 302 -10.30 -32.31 -1.76
N ILE A 303 -9.78 -31.23 -1.20
CA ILE A 303 -10.09 -29.85 -1.58
C ILE A 303 -8.86 -29.23 -2.23
N GLU A 304 -9.02 -28.55 -3.34
CA GLU A 304 -7.96 -27.84 -4.03
C GLU A 304 -8.31 -26.35 -4.14
N VAL A 305 -7.42 -25.49 -3.67
CA VAL A 305 -7.51 -24.03 -3.80
C VAL A 305 -6.55 -23.60 -4.91
N ASP A 306 -7.11 -23.41 -6.10
CA ASP A 306 -6.35 -23.04 -7.30
C ASP A 306 -5.81 -21.63 -7.25
N ASP A 307 -6.58 -20.68 -6.69
CA ASP A 307 -6.19 -19.32 -6.46
C ASP A 307 -6.74 -18.80 -5.13
N PHE A 308 -5.90 -18.09 -4.42
CA PHE A 308 -6.32 -17.37 -3.23
C PHE A 308 -5.57 -16.04 -3.14
N MET A 309 -6.32 -14.97 -3.00
CA MET A 309 -5.80 -13.61 -2.87
C MET A 309 -6.52 -12.92 -1.73
N LEU A 310 -5.76 -12.31 -0.83
CA LEU A 310 -6.29 -11.60 0.32
C LEU A 310 -5.67 -10.21 0.47
N SER A 311 -6.50 -9.22 0.74
CA SER A 311 -6.07 -7.83 0.97
C SER A 311 -5.18 -7.71 2.20
N CYS A 312 -4.11 -6.93 2.12
CA CYS A 312 -3.25 -6.64 3.27
C CYS A 312 -3.99 -5.97 4.45
N ARG A 313 -5.17 -5.39 4.23
CA ARG A 313 -6.01 -4.80 5.29
C ARG A 313 -6.43 -5.79 6.39
N VAL A 314 -6.47 -7.06 6.07
CA VAL A 314 -6.83 -8.13 7.02
C VAL A 314 -5.67 -9.08 7.33
N GLN A 315 -4.47 -8.74 6.93
CA GLN A 315 -3.26 -9.48 7.25
C GLN A 315 -3.09 -9.63 8.76
N GLY A 316 -2.70 -10.81 9.23
CA GLY A 316 -2.54 -11.12 10.65
C GLY A 316 -3.85 -11.36 11.42
N LYS A 317 -5.02 -11.24 10.79
CA LYS A 317 -6.32 -11.45 11.44
C LYS A 317 -6.86 -12.87 11.30
N PHE A 318 -6.06 -13.80 10.76
CA PHE A 318 -6.38 -15.22 10.61
C PHE A 318 -7.58 -15.50 9.67
N ILE A 319 -7.84 -14.57 8.72
CA ILE A 319 -8.90 -14.74 7.72
C ILE A 319 -8.61 -15.93 6.82
N GLU A 320 -7.33 -16.22 6.57
CA GLU A 320 -6.87 -17.36 5.78
C GLU A 320 -7.29 -18.68 6.44
N GLN A 321 -7.05 -18.82 7.75
CA GLN A 321 -7.42 -20.00 8.52
C GLN A 321 -8.95 -20.16 8.57
N ALA A 322 -9.67 -19.05 8.76
CA ALA A 322 -11.13 -19.05 8.75
C ALA A 322 -11.70 -19.49 7.40
N LEU A 323 -11.10 -19.06 6.28
CA LEU A 323 -11.47 -19.54 4.95
C LEU A 323 -11.21 -21.04 4.80
N PHE A 324 -10.03 -21.54 5.19
CA PHE A 324 -9.72 -22.96 5.08
C PHE A 324 -10.69 -23.81 5.91
N ALA A 325 -11.00 -23.40 7.14
CA ALA A 325 -11.99 -24.05 7.98
C ALA A 325 -13.38 -24.06 7.32
N GLU A 326 -13.76 -22.94 6.73
CA GLU A 326 -15.03 -22.78 6.02
C GLU A 326 -15.13 -23.66 4.77
N LEU A 327 -14.06 -23.80 3.98
CA LEU A 327 -14.03 -24.70 2.83
C LEU A 327 -14.20 -26.16 3.27
N VAL A 328 -13.53 -26.59 4.35
CA VAL A 328 -13.70 -27.94 4.92
C VAL A 328 -15.16 -28.17 5.37
N ARG A 329 -15.76 -27.17 6.04
CA ARG A 329 -17.15 -27.24 6.45
C ARG A 329 -18.13 -27.37 5.26
N ARG A 330 -17.93 -26.60 4.21
CA ARG A 330 -18.78 -26.60 3.01
C ARG A 330 -18.70 -27.90 2.23
N PHE A 331 -17.50 -28.41 2.07
CA PHE A 331 -17.28 -29.64 1.33
C PHE A 331 -17.28 -30.91 2.19
N ARG A 332 -17.81 -30.83 3.42
CA ARG A 332 -17.83 -31.97 4.38
C ARG A 332 -18.47 -33.24 3.84
N ALA A 333 -19.44 -33.13 2.93
CA ALA A 333 -20.10 -34.27 2.31
C ALA A 333 -19.15 -35.11 1.41
N LEU A 334 -18.01 -34.52 0.99
CA LEU A 334 -16.97 -35.21 0.22
C LEU A 334 -15.87 -35.82 1.12
N GLU A 335 -16.05 -35.76 2.45
CA GLU A 335 -15.11 -36.30 3.45
C GLU A 335 -13.65 -35.92 3.20
N PRO A 336 -13.33 -34.59 3.11
CA PRO A 336 -12.01 -34.13 2.72
C PRO A 336 -10.94 -34.57 3.74
N ARG A 337 -9.90 -35.24 3.25
CA ARG A 337 -8.74 -35.65 4.02
C ARG A 337 -7.51 -34.83 3.70
N ARG A 338 -7.51 -34.11 2.58
CA ARG A 338 -6.43 -33.28 2.09
C ARG A 338 -6.96 -31.92 1.65
N LEU A 339 -6.24 -30.87 2.03
CA LEU A 339 -6.45 -29.52 1.52
C LEU A 339 -5.17 -29.08 0.81
N TRP A 340 -5.27 -28.89 -0.49
CA TRP A 340 -4.16 -28.44 -1.31
C TRP A 340 -4.34 -26.97 -1.69
N VAL A 341 -3.25 -26.22 -1.69
CA VAL A 341 -3.22 -24.80 -2.08
C VAL A 341 -2.15 -24.60 -3.14
N ASN A 342 -2.54 -24.02 -4.25
CA ASN A 342 -1.60 -23.58 -5.26
C ASN A 342 -0.74 -22.46 -4.70
N TYR A 343 0.50 -22.78 -4.39
CA TYR A 343 1.49 -21.81 -3.94
C TYR A 343 2.67 -21.77 -4.90
N THR A 344 2.93 -20.59 -5.45
CA THR A 344 4.10 -20.31 -6.29
C THR A 344 4.88 -19.15 -5.68
N PRO A 345 6.14 -19.34 -5.27
CA PRO A 345 6.92 -18.29 -4.63
C PRO A 345 7.19 -17.13 -5.61
N THR A 346 7.08 -15.91 -5.11
CA THR A 346 7.47 -14.68 -5.81
C THR A 346 8.32 -13.82 -4.88
N THR A 347 8.93 -12.77 -5.42
CA THR A 347 9.72 -11.81 -4.61
C THR A 347 8.89 -11.05 -3.57
N ARG A 348 7.56 -11.15 -3.61
CA ARG A 348 6.66 -10.33 -2.79
C ARG A 348 5.66 -11.13 -1.94
N ASN A 349 5.50 -12.46 -2.16
CA ASN A 349 4.49 -13.26 -1.44
C ASN A 349 5.04 -14.14 -0.32
N THR A 350 6.17 -13.76 0.27
CA THR A 350 6.69 -14.40 1.50
C THR A 350 5.64 -14.48 2.62
N PRO A 351 4.82 -13.45 2.88
CA PRO A 351 3.75 -13.54 3.90
C PRO A 351 2.74 -14.66 3.63
N ALA A 352 2.39 -14.94 2.37
CA ALA A 352 1.51 -16.07 2.04
C ALA A 352 2.15 -17.41 2.39
N ARG A 353 3.48 -17.57 2.22
CA ARG A 353 4.21 -18.75 2.64
C ARG A 353 4.17 -18.91 4.17
N GLU A 354 4.45 -17.84 4.89
CA GLU A 354 4.45 -17.84 6.36
C GLU A 354 3.09 -18.26 6.94
N VAL A 355 2.00 -17.83 6.31
CA VAL A 355 0.63 -18.28 6.66
C VAL A 355 0.50 -19.79 6.47
N LEU A 356 0.90 -20.32 5.31
CA LEU A 356 0.81 -21.77 5.04
C LEU A 356 1.69 -22.58 5.99
N ASP A 357 2.91 -22.11 6.28
CA ASP A 357 3.82 -22.74 7.25
C ASP A 357 3.20 -22.76 8.67
N ALA A 358 2.61 -21.64 9.11
CA ALA A 358 1.99 -21.51 10.42
C ALA A 358 0.74 -22.39 10.60
N VAL A 359 -0.01 -22.66 9.51
CA VAL A 359 -1.16 -23.58 9.52
C VAL A 359 -0.72 -25.05 9.49
N GLY A 360 0.50 -25.33 9.03
CA GLY A 360 1.06 -26.67 8.96
C GLY A 360 1.00 -27.32 7.57
N PHE A 361 0.87 -26.50 6.50
CA PHE A 361 0.97 -27.02 5.14
C PHE A 361 2.39 -27.47 4.81
N VAL A 362 2.51 -28.61 4.20
CA VAL A 362 3.77 -29.19 3.74
C VAL A 362 4.02 -28.81 2.29
N ASP A 363 5.24 -28.42 1.97
CA ASP A 363 5.68 -28.11 0.60
C ASP A 363 5.85 -29.40 -0.19
N LEU A 364 5.18 -29.51 -1.33
CA LEU A 364 5.26 -30.70 -2.21
C LEU A 364 6.41 -30.61 -3.23
N GLY A 365 7.19 -29.53 -3.20
CA GLY A 365 8.28 -29.26 -4.12
C GLY A 365 7.91 -28.25 -5.20
N GLU A 366 8.89 -27.89 -6.03
CA GLU A 366 8.79 -26.81 -6.98
C GLU A 366 7.59 -26.97 -7.93
N GLY A 367 6.71 -25.95 -7.92
CA GLY A 367 5.52 -25.90 -8.78
C GLY A 367 4.39 -26.86 -8.43
N LYS A 368 4.49 -27.64 -7.33
CA LYS A 368 3.47 -28.61 -6.93
C LYS A 368 2.50 -28.10 -5.86
N GLY A 369 2.69 -26.85 -5.39
CA GLY A 369 1.87 -26.28 -4.34
C GLY A 369 2.16 -26.84 -2.95
N ARG A 370 1.21 -26.64 -2.02
CA ARG A 370 1.33 -27.06 -0.62
C ARG A 370 0.10 -27.84 -0.18
N GLU A 371 0.26 -28.79 0.70
CA GLU A 371 -0.82 -29.68 1.13
C GLU A 371 -0.88 -29.78 2.65
N LEU A 372 -2.11 -29.78 3.18
CA LEU A 372 -2.41 -30.00 4.59
C LEU A 372 -3.16 -31.33 4.77
N ASP A 373 -2.72 -32.14 5.72
CA ASP A 373 -3.41 -33.37 6.12
C ASP A 373 -4.50 -33.06 7.15
N LEU A 374 -5.75 -33.07 6.71
CA LEU A 374 -6.91 -32.81 7.57
C LEU A 374 -7.24 -33.96 8.53
N THR A 375 -6.56 -35.11 8.42
CA THR A 375 -6.70 -36.21 9.39
C THR A 375 -5.89 -35.97 10.66
N THR A 376 -4.87 -35.10 10.57
CA THR A 376 -3.93 -34.82 11.67
C THR A 376 -4.05 -33.38 12.18
N VAL A 377 -4.55 -32.45 11.35
CA VAL A 377 -4.69 -31.03 11.70
C VAL A 377 -6.15 -30.65 11.68
N ARG A 378 -6.62 -30.06 12.78
CA ARG A 378 -7.96 -29.49 12.89
C ARG A 378 -7.90 -27.98 12.65
N LEU A 379 -8.62 -27.52 11.63
CA LEU A 379 -8.73 -26.09 11.34
C LEU A 379 -9.86 -25.49 12.17
N GLU A 380 -9.52 -24.72 13.18
CA GLU A 380 -10.48 -24.00 14.01
C GLU A 380 -10.06 -22.53 14.13
N CYS A 381 -11.05 -21.63 14.08
CA CYS A 381 -10.89 -20.21 14.29
C CYS A 381 -12.07 -19.70 15.11
N ASP A 382 -11.98 -19.83 16.43
CA ASP A 382 -13.09 -19.60 17.37
C ASP A 382 -13.48 -18.12 17.54
N PHE A 383 -12.63 -17.20 17.11
CA PHE A 383 -12.84 -15.76 17.24
C PHE A 383 -13.31 -15.08 15.93
N ILE A 384 -13.51 -15.85 14.85
CA ILE A 384 -14.08 -15.37 13.60
C ILE A 384 -15.39 -16.12 13.34
N ARG A 385 -16.49 -15.37 13.21
CA ARG A 385 -17.77 -15.94 12.79
C ARG A 385 -17.85 -15.99 11.29
N THR A 386 -17.97 -17.18 10.73
CA THR A 386 -18.17 -17.36 9.29
C THR A 386 -19.65 -17.49 8.94
N SER A 387 -20.09 -16.93 7.79
CA SER A 387 -21.43 -17.05 7.26
C SER A 387 -21.44 -17.26 5.75
N ASP A 388 -22.52 -17.85 5.25
CA ASP A 388 -22.74 -18.19 3.83
C ASP A 388 -23.52 -17.11 3.06
N SER A 389 -24.17 -16.17 3.77
CA SER A 389 -25.11 -15.18 3.21
C SER A 389 -24.98 -13.81 3.87
#